data_f2764ccf6a9be6901e7b1bd38cf9071e
#
_entry.id   f2764ccf6a9be6901e7b1bd38cf9071e
#
_cell.length_a   1.000
_cell.length_b   1.000
_cell.length_c   1.000
_cell.angle_alpha   90.00
_cell.angle_beta   90.00
_cell.angle_gamma   90.00
#
_symmetry.space_group_name_H-M   'P 1'
#
loop_
_entity.id
_entity.type
_entity.pdbx_description
1 polymer ?
#
loop_
_entity_poly.entity_id
_entity_poly.type
_entity_poly.pdbx_seq_one_letter_code
_entity_poly.pdbx_strand_id
1 'polypeptide(L)'
;DAPEICYWHGLIHRREPDFKNAHSWFQKSRNLAANNQLYQATYNFLQRAIQMPDYGDTREVALQFWQHLRNQGTWDALYFLNLCESAIENKNSDLQKLLEDIQAIEFETLFQWTFQKAIGTA
;
A
#
# COMPACT_ATOMS: atom_id res chain seq x y z
N ASP A 1 6.11 6.45 19.26
CA ASP A 1 5.92 5.05 18.93
C ASP A 1 6.77 4.67 17.72
N ALA A 2 7.17 3.41 17.65
CA ALA A 2 7.96 2.91 16.53
C ALA A 2 7.17 3.02 15.23
N PRO A 3 7.83 3.38 14.11
CA PRO A 3 7.13 3.51 12.82
C PRO A 3 6.36 2.26 12.40
N GLU A 4 6.86 1.06 12.67
CA GLU A 4 6.15 -0.17 12.30
C GLU A 4 4.85 -0.34 13.08
N ILE A 5 4.82 0.06 14.35
CA ILE A 5 3.59 0.02 15.15
C ILE A 5 2.57 1.00 14.58
N CYS A 6 3.02 2.19 14.22
CA CYS A 6 2.16 3.20 13.60
C CYS A 6 1.57 2.70 12.29
N TYR A 7 2.36 1.99 11.50
CA TYR A 7 1.90 1.44 10.23
C TYR A 7 0.81 0.38 10.45
N TRP A 8 1.01 -0.53 11.43
CA TRP A 8 -0.01 -1.53 11.75
C TRP A 8 -1.31 -0.90 12.21
N HIS A 9 -1.24 0.18 13.02
CA HIS A 9 -2.44 0.94 13.40
C HIS A 9 -3.14 1.54 12.17
N GLY A 10 -2.37 2.07 11.23
CA GLY A 10 -2.92 2.57 9.98
C GLY A 10 -3.70 1.51 9.21
N LEU A 11 -3.16 0.30 9.15
CA LEU A 11 -3.83 -0.82 8.48
C LEU A 11 -5.17 -1.16 9.13
N ILE A 12 -5.21 -1.17 10.46
CA ILE A 12 -6.44 -1.47 11.19
C ILE A 12 -7.50 -0.41 10.88
N HIS A 13 -7.15 0.85 10.97
CA HIS A 13 -8.11 1.94 10.72
C HIS A 13 -8.55 1.98 9.26
N ARG A 14 -7.67 1.65 8.32
CA ARG A 14 -8.04 1.58 6.90
C ARG A 14 -9.10 0.51 6.68
N ARG A 15 -9.02 -0.60 7.39
CA ARG A 15 -9.99 -1.70 7.26
C ARG A 15 -11.35 -1.38 7.87
N GLU A 16 -11.42 -0.51 8.87
CA GLU A 16 -12.67 -0.19 9.61
C GLU A 16 -13.80 0.39 8.76
N PRO A 17 -13.70 1.15 7.69
CA PRO A 17 -12.72 2.08 7.14
C PRO A 17 -12.80 3.47 7.80
N ASP A 18 -11.81 3.78 8.58
CA ASP A 18 -11.67 5.06 9.25
C ASP A 18 -10.46 5.78 8.65
N PHE A 19 -10.68 6.44 7.52
CA PHE A 19 -9.58 6.98 6.72
C PHE A 19 -8.89 8.16 7.40
N LYS A 20 -9.60 8.92 8.20
CA LYS A 20 -9.01 10.04 8.92
C LYS A 20 -7.97 9.57 9.93
N ASN A 21 -8.32 8.56 10.73
CA ASN A 21 -7.39 7.98 11.70
C ASN A 21 -6.26 7.22 10.99
N ALA A 22 -6.59 6.50 9.93
CA ALA A 22 -5.57 5.82 9.14
C ALA A 22 -4.53 6.79 8.61
N HIS A 23 -4.97 7.94 8.08
CA HIS A 23 -4.07 8.97 7.58
C HIS A 23 -3.07 9.42 8.66
N SER A 24 -3.58 9.67 9.86
CA SER A 24 -2.74 10.13 10.98
C SER A 24 -1.66 9.10 11.32
N TRP A 25 -2.03 7.81 11.39
CA TRP A 25 -1.08 6.75 11.72
C TRP A 25 -0.07 6.50 10.61
N PHE A 26 -0.50 6.49 9.35
CA PHE A 26 0.43 6.34 8.22
C PHE A 26 1.40 7.51 8.13
N GLN A 27 0.95 8.72 8.44
CA GLN A 27 1.84 9.88 8.46
C GLN A 27 2.96 9.72 9.48
N LYS A 28 2.66 9.14 10.63
CA LYS A 28 3.65 8.86 11.67
C LYS A 28 4.64 7.77 11.27
N SER A 29 4.31 6.97 10.28
CA SER A 29 5.15 5.85 9.82
C SER A 29 6.02 6.20 8.61
N ARG A 30 6.12 7.48 8.24
CA ARG A 30 6.84 7.89 7.02
C ARG A 30 8.27 7.37 6.94
N ASN A 31 8.94 7.24 8.08
CA ASN A 31 10.34 6.84 8.14
C ASN A 31 10.52 5.33 8.35
N LEU A 32 9.50 4.54 8.05
CA LEU A 32 9.55 3.10 8.22
C LEU A 32 10.64 2.50 7.34
N ALA A 33 11.54 1.72 7.95
CA ALA A 33 12.62 1.06 7.21
C ALA A 33 12.09 0.08 6.17
N ALA A 34 10.94 -0.55 6.43
CA ALA A 34 10.32 -1.49 5.50
C ALA A 34 9.80 -0.83 4.22
N ASN A 35 9.77 0.51 4.15
CA ASN A 35 9.29 1.21 2.95
C ASN A 35 10.07 0.82 1.71
N ASN A 36 11.34 0.47 1.83
CA ASN A 36 12.12 0.02 0.70
C ASN A 36 11.57 -1.30 0.14
N GLN A 37 11.29 -2.27 1.01
CA GLN A 37 10.71 -3.55 0.61
C GLN A 37 9.30 -3.39 0.06
N LEU A 38 8.49 -2.53 0.70
CA LEU A 38 7.14 -2.22 0.21
C LEU A 38 7.20 -1.59 -1.18
N TYR A 39 8.13 -0.67 -1.40
CA TYR A 39 8.34 -0.05 -2.69
C TYR A 39 8.67 -1.09 -3.77
N GLN A 40 9.67 -1.95 -3.50
CA GLN A 40 10.09 -2.94 -4.48
C GLN A 40 8.96 -3.90 -4.86
N ALA A 41 8.24 -4.41 -3.85
CA ALA A 41 7.20 -5.39 -4.09
C ALA A 41 6.02 -4.80 -4.86
N THR A 42 5.58 -3.60 -4.47
CA THR A 42 4.43 -2.97 -5.12
C THR A 42 4.78 -2.41 -6.50
N TYR A 43 5.98 -1.86 -6.65
CA TYR A 43 6.47 -1.40 -7.95
C TYR A 43 6.47 -2.56 -8.96
N ASN A 44 7.04 -3.70 -8.57
CA ASN A 44 7.11 -4.87 -9.43
C ASN A 44 5.72 -5.40 -9.78
N PHE A 45 4.82 -5.44 -8.81
CA PHE A 45 3.45 -5.88 -9.05
C PHE A 45 2.76 -4.95 -10.05
N LEU A 46 2.84 -3.64 -9.84
CA LEU A 46 2.18 -2.66 -10.72
C LEU A 46 2.73 -2.72 -12.13
N GLN A 47 4.04 -2.92 -12.28
CA GLN A 47 4.66 -3.04 -13.61
C GLN A 47 4.06 -4.21 -14.39
N ARG A 48 3.74 -5.31 -13.71
CA ARG A 48 3.06 -6.45 -14.34
C ARG A 48 1.58 -6.16 -14.56
N ALA A 49 0.91 -5.57 -13.57
CA ALA A 49 -0.53 -5.30 -13.62
C ALA A 49 -0.93 -4.41 -14.78
N ILE A 50 -0.09 -3.44 -15.12
CA ILE A 50 -0.33 -2.53 -16.25
C ILE A 50 -0.50 -3.31 -17.57
N GLN A 51 0.15 -4.46 -17.69
CA GLN A 51 0.13 -5.27 -18.90
C GLN A 51 -0.93 -6.37 -18.87
N MET A 52 -1.64 -6.52 -17.74
CA MET A 52 -2.61 -7.61 -17.56
C MET A 52 -4.03 -7.09 -17.80
N PRO A 53 -4.90 -7.91 -18.45
CA PRO A 53 -6.29 -7.50 -18.67
C PRO A 53 -7.20 -7.69 -17.45
N ASP A 54 -6.67 -8.22 -16.34
CA ASP A 54 -7.46 -8.70 -15.22
C ASP A 54 -8.16 -7.61 -14.43
N TYR A 55 -7.72 -6.36 -14.58
CA TYR A 55 -8.21 -5.24 -13.75
C TYR A 55 -9.13 -4.28 -14.49
N GLY A 56 -9.61 -4.67 -15.69
CA GLY A 56 -10.58 -3.87 -16.44
C GLY A 56 -10.11 -2.46 -16.71
N ASP A 57 -10.94 -1.49 -16.31
CA ASP A 57 -10.70 -0.07 -16.61
C ASP A 57 -9.69 0.58 -15.66
N THR A 58 -9.08 -0.17 -14.74
CA THR A 58 -8.18 0.42 -13.73
C THR A 58 -6.72 0.46 -14.17
N ARG A 59 -6.45 0.10 -15.41
CA ARG A 59 -5.08 0.13 -15.94
C ARG A 59 -4.46 1.52 -15.80
N GLU A 60 -5.23 2.57 -16.08
CA GLU A 60 -4.74 3.95 -15.98
C GLU A 60 -4.38 4.30 -14.54
N VAL A 61 -5.21 3.87 -13.58
CA VAL A 61 -4.91 4.08 -12.15
C VAL A 61 -3.62 3.36 -11.76
N ALA A 62 -3.46 2.11 -12.22
CA ALA A 62 -2.24 1.35 -11.96
C ALA A 62 -1.01 2.04 -12.56
N LEU A 63 -1.12 2.55 -13.78
CA LEU A 63 -0.05 3.28 -14.45
C LEU A 63 0.34 4.55 -13.68
N GLN A 64 -0.66 5.32 -13.27
CA GLN A 64 -0.43 6.55 -12.52
C GLN A 64 0.24 6.25 -11.17
N PHE A 65 -0.19 5.19 -10.50
CA PHE A 65 0.40 4.81 -9.23
C PHE A 65 1.86 4.35 -9.43
N TRP A 66 2.10 3.54 -10.45
CA TRP A 66 3.46 3.10 -10.80
C TRP A 66 4.37 4.29 -11.07
N GLN A 67 3.91 5.26 -11.85
CA GLN A 67 4.67 6.48 -12.15
C GLN A 67 4.94 7.29 -10.89
N HIS A 68 3.95 7.39 -10.00
CA HIS A 68 4.10 8.09 -8.72
C HIS A 68 5.21 7.46 -7.87
N LEU A 69 5.18 6.13 -7.73
CA LEU A 69 6.21 5.41 -6.97
C LEU A 69 7.58 5.59 -7.60
N ARG A 70 7.66 5.51 -8.92
CA ARG A 70 8.92 5.70 -9.64
C ARG A 70 9.49 7.08 -9.38
N ASN A 71 8.67 8.12 -9.41
CA ASN A 71 9.11 9.49 -9.17
C ASN A 71 9.51 9.72 -7.73
N GLN A 72 8.81 9.11 -6.79
CA GLN A 72 9.11 9.23 -5.36
C GLN A 72 10.34 8.41 -4.95
N GLY A 73 10.53 7.26 -5.56
CA GLY A 73 11.59 6.33 -5.20
C GLY A 73 11.35 5.62 -3.87
N THR A 74 10.13 5.71 -3.32
CA THR A 74 9.78 5.05 -2.07
C THR A 74 8.28 4.73 -2.03
N TRP A 75 7.88 3.84 -1.13
CA TRP A 75 6.48 3.54 -0.88
C TRP A 75 5.76 4.76 -0.29
N ASP A 76 4.52 4.97 -0.73
CA ASP A 76 3.71 6.10 -0.29
C ASP A 76 2.36 5.59 0.22
N ALA A 77 2.30 5.32 1.53
CA ALA A 77 1.11 4.78 2.17
C ALA A 77 -0.08 5.74 2.10
N LEU A 78 0.18 7.04 2.11
CA LEU A 78 -0.89 8.04 2.04
C LEU A 78 -1.52 8.10 0.65
N TYR A 79 -0.70 8.01 -0.37
CA TYR A 79 -1.22 7.92 -1.74
C TYR A 79 -2.12 6.69 -1.90
N PHE A 80 -1.64 5.55 -1.40
CA PHE A 80 -2.40 4.30 -1.46
C PHE A 80 -3.70 4.39 -0.66
N LEU A 81 -3.65 5.02 0.52
CA LEU A 81 -4.84 5.24 1.34
C LEU A 81 -5.91 6.03 0.59
N ASN A 82 -5.49 7.08 -0.12
CA ASN A 82 -6.42 7.90 -0.90
C ASN A 82 -7.08 7.10 -2.01
N LEU A 83 -6.34 6.20 -2.66
CA LEU A 83 -6.93 5.31 -3.66
C LEU A 83 -7.96 4.37 -3.04
N CYS A 84 -7.68 3.83 -1.87
CA CYS A 84 -8.62 2.94 -1.16
C CYS A 84 -9.92 3.67 -0.81
N GLU A 85 -9.81 4.91 -0.33
CA GLU A 85 -10.97 5.72 0.00
C GLU A 85 -11.81 6.01 -1.25
N SER A 86 -11.15 6.40 -2.33
CA SER A 86 -11.82 6.68 -3.60
C SER A 86 -12.56 5.46 -4.14
N ALA A 87 -11.96 4.27 -4.04
CA ALA A 87 -12.58 3.05 -4.53
C ALA A 87 -13.87 2.72 -3.76
N ILE A 88 -13.88 2.95 -2.46
CA ILE A 88 -15.06 2.72 -1.63
C ILE A 88 -16.14 3.75 -1.93
N GLU A 89 -15.78 5.03 -2.00
CA GLU A 89 -16.73 6.10 -2.27
C GLU A 89 -17.41 5.94 -3.62
N ASN A 90 -16.66 5.53 -4.64
CA ASN A 90 -17.17 5.40 -6.01
C ASN A 90 -17.68 4.00 -6.34
N LYS A 91 -17.60 3.07 -5.38
CA LYS A 91 -18.06 1.68 -5.55
C LYS A 91 -17.49 1.03 -6.82
N ASN A 92 -16.21 1.29 -7.10
CA ASN A 92 -15.55 0.79 -8.29
C ASN A 92 -14.97 -0.60 -8.01
N SER A 93 -15.65 -1.65 -8.49
CA SER A 93 -15.29 -3.02 -8.18
C SER A 93 -13.95 -3.44 -8.80
N ASP A 94 -13.64 -2.98 -10.02
CA ASP A 94 -12.36 -3.29 -10.66
C ASP A 94 -11.21 -2.66 -9.89
N LEU A 95 -11.37 -1.41 -9.47
CA LEU A 95 -10.37 -0.73 -8.67
C LEU A 95 -10.21 -1.42 -7.30
N GLN A 96 -11.32 -1.80 -6.66
CA GLN A 96 -11.24 -2.52 -5.39
C GLN A 96 -10.44 -3.80 -5.52
N LYS A 97 -10.62 -4.56 -6.62
CA LYS A 97 -9.87 -5.79 -6.84
C LYS A 97 -8.36 -5.50 -6.96
N LEU A 98 -7.99 -4.50 -7.74
CA LEU A 98 -6.59 -4.10 -7.89
C LEU A 98 -5.99 -3.73 -6.53
N LEU A 99 -6.71 -2.91 -5.77
CA LEU A 99 -6.22 -2.45 -4.46
C LEU A 99 -6.16 -3.58 -3.44
N GLU A 100 -7.09 -4.53 -3.48
CA GLU A 100 -7.03 -5.71 -2.61
C GLU A 100 -5.78 -6.55 -2.88
N ASP A 101 -5.43 -6.71 -4.15
CA ASP A 101 -4.22 -7.45 -4.51
C ASP A 101 -2.97 -6.71 -4.02
N ILE A 102 -2.95 -5.39 -4.11
CA ILE A 102 -1.84 -4.58 -3.58
C ILE A 102 -1.80 -4.68 -2.05
N GLN A 103 -2.96 -4.66 -1.39
CA GLN A 103 -3.02 -4.80 0.06
C GLN A 103 -2.46 -6.14 0.55
N ALA A 104 -2.72 -7.21 -0.20
CA ALA A 104 -2.17 -8.51 0.13
C ALA A 104 -0.64 -8.49 0.08
N ILE A 105 -0.08 -7.86 -0.94
CA ILE A 105 1.38 -7.71 -1.09
C ILE A 105 1.94 -6.85 0.05
N GLU A 106 1.28 -5.75 0.33
CA GLU A 106 1.67 -4.84 1.41
C GLU A 106 1.70 -5.55 2.75
N PHE A 107 0.62 -6.26 3.07
CA PHE A 107 0.52 -6.98 4.35
C PHE A 107 1.61 -8.05 4.45
N GLU A 108 1.77 -8.87 3.42
CA GLU A 108 2.76 -9.93 3.43
C GLU A 108 4.18 -9.37 3.58
N THR A 109 4.50 -8.31 2.84
CA THR A 109 5.83 -7.69 2.90
C THR A 109 6.10 -7.12 4.28
N LEU A 110 5.14 -6.41 4.85
CA LEU A 110 5.28 -5.81 6.16
C LEU A 110 5.39 -6.90 7.24
N PHE A 111 4.58 -7.96 7.14
CA PHE A 111 4.63 -9.07 8.07
C PHE A 111 5.99 -9.76 8.06
N GLN A 112 6.50 -10.06 6.88
CA GLN A 112 7.81 -10.69 6.72
C GLN A 112 8.91 -9.82 7.34
N TRP A 113 8.89 -8.52 7.05
CA TRP A 113 9.87 -7.60 7.59
C TRP A 113 9.80 -7.54 9.13
N THR A 114 8.59 -7.44 9.67
CA THR A 114 8.37 -7.37 11.11
C THR A 114 8.82 -8.66 11.80
N PHE A 115 8.49 -9.80 11.19
CA PHE A 115 8.87 -11.11 11.73
C PHE A 115 10.39 -11.26 11.76
N GLN A 116 11.06 -10.94 10.67
CA GLN A 116 12.53 -11.07 10.61
C GLN A 116 13.21 -10.15 11.61
N LYS A 117 12.69 -8.94 11.78
CA LYS A 117 13.20 -8.02 12.77
C LYS A 117 13.04 -8.59 14.19
N ALA A 118 11.88 -9.19 14.48
CA ALA A 118 11.59 -9.73 15.80
C ALA A 118 12.50 -10.89 16.17
N ILE A 119 12.88 -11.73 15.18
CA ILE A 119 13.78 -12.87 15.45
C ILE A 119 15.25 -12.51 15.28
N GLY A 120 15.56 -11.24 14.98
CA GLY A 120 16.94 -10.76 14.94
C GLY A 120 17.72 -11.14 13.69
N THR A 121 17.05 -11.53 12.58
CA THR A 121 17.72 -11.91 11.33
C THR A 121 17.64 -10.84 10.24
N ALA A 122 16.97 -9.76 10.51
CA ALA A 122 16.78 -8.69 9.53
C ALA A 122 18.04 -7.85 9.36
#